data_d33fe336a5ee74caed8cc28e430c65cb
#
_entry.id   d33fe336a5ee74caed8cc28e430c65cb
#
_cell.length_a   1.000
_cell.length_b   1.000
_cell.length_c   1.000
_cell.angle_alpha   90.00
_cell.angle_beta   90.00
_cell.angle_gamma   90.00
#
_symmetry.space_group_name_H-M   'P 1'
#
loop_
_entity.id
_entity.type
_entity.pdbx_description
1 polymer ?
#
loop_
_entity_poly.entity_id
_entity_poly.type
_entity_poly.pdbx_seq_one_letter_code
_entity_poly.pdbx_strand_id
1 'polypeptide(L)'
;MSRLQAQPIAAGRPPRQVQEGLWLFAPNRDTQGGSSWWLEPSAADGCGVLIDCPAFNDANLAFMQQRPAGRIVLTGREGHGRLRRFQEALGWPVHVQEQEAYLLPGAKQLIGFAEQAELEPGLRLVWTPGPSPGSAVLLAEQPGILFCGRLLSPLAPGQAGPLRTRRSFHWGRWLRSLEQLRAGLPPEQPQWLASGAGLGALRGEALVPSARLLLDQLDLAALAGQLPV
;
A
#
# COMPACT_ATOMS: atom_id res chain seq x y z
N MET A 1 39.82 -11.54 -1.90
CA MET A 1 38.39 -11.47 -2.15
C MET A 1 37.65 -11.67 -0.82
N SER A 2 37.32 -10.57 -0.16
CA SER A 2 36.61 -10.61 1.14
C SER A 2 35.17 -11.02 0.89
N ARG A 3 34.75 -12.16 1.41
CA ARG A 3 33.33 -12.55 1.48
C ARG A 3 32.64 -11.55 2.41
N LEU A 4 31.86 -10.65 1.86
CA LEU A 4 30.88 -9.89 2.66
C LEU A 4 30.02 -10.93 3.37
N GLN A 5 30.26 -11.12 4.66
CA GLN A 5 29.39 -11.92 5.52
C GLN A 5 28.02 -11.26 5.47
N ALA A 6 27.03 -12.01 4.97
CA ALA A 6 25.64 -11.55 5.00
C ALA A 6 25.27 -11.29 6.47
N GLN A 7 24.89 -10.06 6.77
CA GLN A 7 24.40 -9.73 8.11
C GLN A 7 23.21 -10.64 8.44
N PRO A 8 23.18 -11.24 9.65
CA PRO A 8 22.08 -12.09 10.04
C PRO A 8 20.76 -11.30 9.91
N ILE A 9 19.76 -11.96 9.34
CA ILE A 9 18.42 -11.40 9.23
C ILE A 9 17.80 -11.47 10.63
N ALA A 10 17.20 -10.39 11.11
CA ALA A 10 16.58 -10.37 12.43
C ALA A 10 15.34 -11.27 12.45
N ALA A 11 15.15 -12.01 13.52
CA ALA A 11 13.88 -12.65 13.80
C ALA A 11 12.78 -11.60 13.85
N GLY A 12 11.60 -11.89 13.31
CA GLY A 12 10.50 -10.95 13.25
C GLY A 12 9.21 -11.56 13.79
N ARG A 13 8.16 -10.76 13.82
CA ARG A 13 6.81 -11.29 14.06
C ARG A 13 6.23 -11.71 12.71
N PRO A 14 5.62 -12.88 12.59
CA PRO A 14 4.92 -13.28 11.38
C PRO A 14 3.74 -12.33 11.12
N PRO A 15 3.32 -12.16 9.87
CA PRO A 15 2.11 -11.41 9.59
C PRO A 15 0.89 -12.11 10.20
N ARG A 16 -0.13 -11.32 10.52
CA ARG A 16 -1.40 -11.83 11.03
C ARG A 16 -2.47 -11.80 9.97
N GLN A 17 -3.30 -12.82 9.93
CA GLN A 17 -4.50 -12.81 9.09
C GLN A 17 -5.52 -11.82 9.65
N VAL A 18 -6.06 -10.97 8.78
CA VAL A 18 -7.06 -9.96 9.12
C VAL A 18 -8.47 -10.45 8.74
N GLN A 19 -8.55 -11.03 7.57
CA GLN A 19 -9.71 -11.73 7.03
C GLN A 19 -9.23 -12.80 6.05
N GLU A 20 -10.12 -13.61 5.53
CA GLU A 20 -9.76 -14.64 4.55
C GLU A 20 -8.98 -14.03 3.37
N GLY A 21 -7.84 -14.61 3.04
CA GLY A 21 -6.98 -14.14 1.96
C GLY A 21 -6.24 -12.83 2.20
N LEU A 22 -6.42 -12.15 3.36
CA LEU A 22 -5.76 -10.88 3.65
C LEU A 22 -4.91 -10.96 4.92
N TRP A 23 -3.64 -10.54 4.78
CA TRP A 23 -2.67 -10.54 5.86
C TRP A 23 -2.05 -9.15 6.07
N LEU A 24 -1.82 -8.82 7.33
CA LEU A 24 -1.18 -7.58 7.76
C LEU A 24 0.19 -7.88 8.36
N PHE A 25 1.21 -7.18 7.87
CA PHE A 25 2.56 -7.19 8.45
C PHE A 25 2.69 -6.14 9.55
N ALA A 26 3.55 -6.42 10.52
CA ALA A 26 3.84 -5.46 11.57
C ALA A 26 4.50 -4.18 10.99
N PRO A 27 4.18 -2.99 11.54
CA PRO A 27 4.80 -1.74 11.12
C PRO A 27 6.32 -1.77 11.35
N ASN A 28 7.06 -1.07 10.51
CA ASN A 28 8.51 -1.07 10.57
C ASN A 28 9.13 0.31 10.33
N ARG A 29 10.41 0.46 10.65
CA ARG A 29 11.14 1.73 10.52
C ARG A 29 11.41 2.11 9.06
N ASP A 30 11.66 1.12 8.20
CA ASP A 30 12.00 1.36 6.80
C ASP A 30 10.83 1.97 6.01
N THR A 31 9.60 1.79 6.49
CA THR A 31 8.37 2.41 5.97
C THR A 31 7.81 3.49 6.89
N GLN A 32 8.63 4.07 7.77
CA GLN A 32 8.22 5.14 8.69
C GLN A 32 6.98 4.77 9.54
N GLY A 33 6.97 3.55 10.08
CA GLY A 33 5.86 3.02 10.87
C GLY A 33 4.63 2.64 10.05
N GLY A 34 4.74 2.59 8.73
CA GLY A 34 3.67 2.19 7.83
C GLY A 34 3.34 0.71 7.90
N SER A 35 2.16 0.39 7.43
CA SER A 35 1.62 -0.97 7.32
C SER A 35 1.81 -1.50 5.90
N SER A 36 2.02 -2.79 5.79
CA SER A 36 2.13 -3.52 4.52
C SER A 36 1.16 -4.70 4.54
N TRP A 37 0.73 -5.13 3.38
CA TRP A 37 -0.32 -6.11 3.25
C TRP A 37 0.06 -7.22 2.29
N TRP A 38 -0.48 -8.40 2.51
CA TRP A 38 -0.48 -9.47 1.52
C TRP A 38 -1.92 -9.82 1.20
N LEU A 39 -2.25 -9.79 -0.09
CA LEU A 39 -3.52 -10.26 -0.62
C LEU A 39 -3.26 -11.57 -1.38
N GLU A 40 -3.91 -12.64 -0.96
CA GLU A 40 -3.85 -13.92 -1.66
C GLU A 40 -4.51 -13.81 -3.04
N PRO A 41 -4.08 -14.60 -4.02
CA PRO A 41 -4.72 -14.61 -5.33
C PRO A 41 -6.19 -15.04 -5.23
N SER A 42 -7.02 -14.48 -6.08
CA SER A 42 -8.44 -14.84 -6.18
C SER A 42 -8.67 -16.21 -6.85
N ALA A 43 -7.71 -16.65 -7.68
CA ALA A 43 -7.72 -17.94 -8.34
C ALA A 43 -6.55 -18.81 -7.87
N ALA A 44 -6.71 -20.13 -7.91
CA ALA A 44 -5.69 -21.07 -7.41
C ALA A 44 -4.35 -20.99 -8.16
N ASP A 45 -4.37 -20.60 -9.42
CA ASP A 45 -3.21 -20.38 -10.28
C ASP A 45 -2.79 -18.90 -10.38
N GLY A 46 -3.47 -18.04 -9.60
CA GLY A 46 -3.24 -16.61 -9.58
C GLY A 46 -1.93 -16.20 -8.89
N CYS A 47 -1.65 -14.92 -8.96
CA CYS A 47 -0.46 -14.31 -8.37
C CYS A 47 -0.87 -13.42 -7.19
N GLY A 48 -0.38 -13.74 -5.99
CA GLY A 48 -0.63 -12.90 -4.81
C GLY A 48 0.03 -11.54 -4.90
N VAL A 49 -0.41 -10.60 -4.08
CA VAL A 49 0.08 -9.21 -4.11
C VAL A 49 0.61 -8.79 -2.75
N LEU A 50 1.89 -8.42 -2.72
CA LEU A 50 2.49 -7.73 -1.59
C LEU A 50 2.33 -6.22 -1.82
N ILE A 51 1.52 -5.57 -0.99
CA ILE A 51 1.27 -4.13 -1.04
C ILE A 51 2.17 -3.45 -0.02
N ASP A 52 3.10 -2.67 -0.50
CA ASP A 52 4.22 -2.05 0.21
C ASP A 52 5.14 -3.07 0.92
N CYS A 53 6.39 -2.71 1.14
CA CYS A 53 7.38 -3.64 1.69
C CYS A 53 7.29 -3.69 3.22
N PRO A 54 7.10 -4.88 3.82
CA PRO A 54 7.22 -5.05 5.27
C PRO A 54 8.68 -4.98 5.72
N ALA A 55 8.93 -5.15 7.02
CA ALA A 55 10.28 -5.35 7.54
C ALA A 55 10.92 -6.57 6.87
N PHE A 56 12.16 -6.42 6.41
CA PHE A 56 12.93 -7.55 5.88
C PHE A 56 13.50 -8.36 7.05
N ASN A 57 12.80 -9.42 7.44
CA ASN A 57 13.17 -10.32 8.52
C ASN A 57 12.79 -11.77 8.16
N ASP A 58 13.29 -12.72 8.96
CA ASP A 58 13.11 -14.16 8.68
C ASP A 58 11.64 -14.58 8.64
N ALA A 59 10.82 -14.08 9.55
CA ALA A 59 9.40 -14.47 9.63
C ALA A 59 8.62 -13.98 8.39
N ASN A 60 8.84 -12.73 7.97
CA ASN A 60 8.17 -12.18 6.79
C ASN A 60 8.67 -12.84 5.50
N LEU A 61 9.98 -13.08 5.41
CA LEU A 61 10.56 -13.73 4.24
C LEU A 61 10.06 -15.17 4.11
N ALA A 62 10.08 -15.94 5.19
CA ALA A 62 9.56 -17.31 5.22
C ALA A 62 8.07 -17.38 4.85
N PHE A 63 7.28 -16.42 5.35
CA PHE A 63 5.86 -16.29 4.96
C PHE A 63 5.69 -16.14 3.45
N MET A 64 6.47 -15.26 2.81
CA MET A 64 6.36 -15.02 1.36
C MET A 64 6.93 -16.18 0.54
N GLN A 65 8.02 -16.81 0.98
CA GLN A 65 8.63 -17.95 0.28
C GLN A 65 7.75 -19.19 0.23
N GLN A 66 6.77 -19.30 1.12
CA GLN A 66 5.77 -20.38 1.09
C GLN A 66 4.70 -20.19 0.01
N ARG A 67 4.71 -19.06 -0.70
CA ARG A 67 3.75 -18.72 -1.74
C ARG A 67 4.35 -18.98 -3.12
N PRO A 68 3.59 -19.63 -4.03
CA PRO A 68 4.16 -20.10 -5.31
C PRO A 68 4.52 -18.92 -6.23
N ALA A 69 3.75 -17.85 -6.21
CA ALA A 69 3.98 -16.67 -7.04
C ALA A 69 3.49 -15.41 -6.33
N GLY A 70 4.14 -14.29 -6.63
CA GLY A 70 3.75 -12.99 -6.10
C GLY A 70 4.24 -11.84 -6.96
N ARG A 71 3.64 -10.69 -6.75
CA ARG A 71 4.07 -9.39 -7.27
C ARG A 71 4.12 -8.38 -6.15
N ILE A 72 4.94 -7.37 -6.27
CA ILE A 72 5.03 -6.27 -5.30
C ILE A 72 4.35 -5.06 -5.94
N VAL A 73 3.48 -4.41 -5.19
CA VAL A 73 2.86 -3.13 -5.55
C VAL A 73 3.33 -2.09 -4.56
N LEU A 74 3.85 -0.98 -5.06
CA LEU A 74 4.26 0.16 -4.23
C LEU A 74 3.23 1.28 -4.34
N THR A 75 2.64 1.65 -3.20
CA THR A 75 1.62 2.70 -3.16
C THR A 75 2.21 4.11 -3.02
N GLY A 76 3.51 4.23 -2.81
CA GLY A 76 4.26 5.48 -2.73
C GLY A 76 5.63 5.27 -2.12
N ARG A 77 6.43 6.33 -2.06
CA ARG A 77 7.84 6.28 -1.63
C ARG A 77 8.04 5.71 -0.23
N GLU A 78 7.11 5.92 0.67
CA GLU A 78 7.18 5.42 2.04
C GLU A 78 6.99 3.90 2.10
N GLY A 79 6.39 3.29 1.08
CA GLY A 79 6.18 1.85 0.96
C GLY A 79 7.39 1.07 0.41
N HIS A 80 8.44 1.75 -0.07
CA HIS A 80 9.58 1.11 -0.71
C HIS A 80 10.35 0.16 0.22
N GLY A 81 10.53 0.52 1.49
CA GLY A 81 11.23 -0.29 2.50
C GLY A 81 12.55 -0.87 1.99
N ARG A 82 12.73 -2.18 2.17
CA ARG A 82 13.91 -2.93 1.69
C ARG A 82 13.61 -3.69 0.39
N LEU A 83 12.91 -3.07 -0.57
CA LEU A 83 12.46 -3.67 -1.83
C LEU A 83 13.52 -4.54 -2.51
N ARG A 84 14.75 -4.02 -2.68
CA ARG A 84 15.83 -4.76 -3.36
C ARG A 84 16.13 -6.11 -2.72
N ARG A 85 16.13 -6.17 -1.38
CA ARG A 85 16.36 -7.42 -0.65
C ARG A 85 15.22 -8.42 -0.86
N PHE A 86 13.97 -7.94 -0.93
CA PHE A 86 12.83 -8.80 -1.28
C PHE A 86 12.92 -9.29 -2.70
N GLN A 87 13.28 -8.46 -3.67
CA GLN A 87 13.48 -8.90 -5.05
C GLN A 87 14.61 -9.90 -5.20
N GLU A 88 15.73 -9.70 -4.51
CA GLU A 88 16.85 -10.64 -4.49
C GLU A 88 16.45 -12.02 -3.94
N ALA A 89 15.55 -12.05 -2.95
CA ALA A 89 15.11 -13.27 -2.28
C ALA A 89 13.95 -13.99 -2.98
N LEU A 90 13.05 -13.23 -3.64
CA LEU A 90 11.77 -13.75 -4.16
C LEU A 90 11.71 -13.74 -5.70
N GLY A 91 12.46 -12.88 -6.37
CA GLY A 91 12.43 -12.71 -7.83
C GLY A 91 11.14 -12.07 -8.36
N TRP A 92 10.31 -11.47 -7.50
CA TRP A 92 9.01 -10.94 -7.88
C TRP A 92 9.10 -9.61 -8.64
N PRO A 93 8.24 -9.40 -9.66
CA PRO A 93 8.11 -8.12 -10.35
C PRO A 93 7.51 -7.06 -9.43
N VAL A 94 7.82 -5.79 -9.73
CA VAL A 94 7.37 -4.64 -8.94
C VAL A 94 6.57 -3.69 -9.81
N HIS A 95 5.34 -3.42 -9.42
CA HIS A 95 4.49 -2.39 -10.01
C HIS A 95 4.65 -1.09 -9.22
N VAL A 96 4.99 -0.03 -9.92
CA VAL A 96 5.22 1.30 -9.32
C VAL A 96 4.77 2.39 -10.29
N GLN A 97 4.24 3.48 -9.76
CA GLN A 97 3.91 4.62 -10.58
C GLN A 97 5.21 5.28 -11.11
N GLU A 98 5.21 5.70 -12.37
CA GLU A 98 6.41 6.15 -13.10
C GLU A 98 7.19 7.25 -12.35
N GLN A 99 6.50 8.16 -11.68
CA GLN A 99 7.14 9.25 -10.94
C GLN A 99 7.83 8.81 -9.64
N GLU A 100 7.72 7.55 -9.23
CA GLU A 100 8.46 6.97 -8.10
C GLU A 100 9.57 6.01 -8.57
N ALA A 101 9.54 5.56 -9.82
CA ALA A 101 10.48 4.57 -10.36
C ALA A 101 11.95 5.02 -10.23
N TYR A 102 12.24 6.30 -10.38
CA TYR A 102 13.59 6.84 -10.25
C TYR A 102 14.19 6.73 -8.84
N LEU A 103 13.34 6.56 -7.81
CA LEU A 103 13.76 6.37 -6.43
C LEU A 103 14.24 4.92 -6.15
N LEU A 104 14.13 4.04 -7.13
CA LEU A 104 14.41 2.61 -7.03
C LEU A 104 15.62 2.19 -7.89
N PRO A 105 16.78 2.86 -7.78
CA PRO A 105 17.94 2.52 -8.56
C PRO A 105 18.40 1.09 -8.22
N GLY A 106 18.57 0.27 -9.27
CA GLY A 106 19.00 -1.13 -9.13
C GLY A 106 17.88 -2.10 -8.73
N ALA A 107 16.62 -1.67 -8.63
CA ALA A 107 15.49 -2.60 -8.62
C ALA A 107 15.35 -3.26 -9.98
N LYS A 108 15.03 -4.56 -9.98
CA LYS A 108 14.85 -5.37 -11.18
C LYS A 108 13.37 -5.50 -11.50
N GLN A 109 13.04 -5.79 -12.77
CA GLN A 109 11.66 -6.07 -13.18
C GLN A 109 10.64 -5.01 -12.69
N LEU A 110 11.02 -3.72 -12.83
CA LEU A 110 10.10 -2.63 -12.57
C LEU A 110 9.09 -2.53 -13.72
N ILE A 111 7.81 -2.57 -13.36
CA ILE A 111 6.69 -2.37 -14.27
C ILE A 111 6.07 -1.04 -13.89
N GLY A 112 6.39 0.00 -14.67
CA GLY A 112 5.85 1.34 -14.49
C GLY A 112 4.42 1.45 -15.03
N PHE A 113 3.60 2.29 -14.40
CA PHE A 113 2.31 2.67 -14.96
C PHE A 113 2.13 4.20 -14.84
N ALA A 114 1.38 4.78 -15.78
CA ALA A 114 1.12 6.22 -15.82
C ALA A 114 -0.08 6.59 -14.92
N GLU A 115 -1.30 6.50 -15.45
CA GLU A 115 -2.51 6.92 -14.72
C GLU A 115 -3.19 5.74 -14.01
N GLN A 116 -3.26 4.61 -14.68
CA GLN A 116 -3.86 3.39 -14.14
C GLN A 116 -3.30 2.14 -14.81
N ALA A 117 -3.39 1.01 -14.13
CA ALA A 117 -3.07 -0.30 -14.66
C ALA A 117 -3.99 -1.36 -14.06
N GLU A 118 -4.44 -2.27 -14.88
CA GLU A 118 -5.11 -3.49 -14.44
C GLU A 118 -4.08 -4.60 -14.30
N LEU A 119 -3.92 -5.14 -13.10
CA LEU A 119 -2.97 -6.22 -12.83
C LEU A 119 -3.54 -7.58 -13.20
N GLU A 120 -4.84 -7.73 -12.99
CA GLU A 120 -5.71 -8.84 -13.36
C GLU A 120 -7.16 -8.36 -13.23
N PRO A 121 -8.16 -9.07 -13.79
CA PRO A 121 -9.57 -8.65 -13.70
C PRO A 121 -10.01 -8.36 -12.27
N GLY A 122 -10.49 -7.13 -12.03
CA GLY A 122 -10.91 -6.67 -10.72
C GLY A 122 -9.78 -6.25 -9.75
N LEU A 123 -8.54 -6.18 -10.21
CA LEU A 123 -7.40 -5.70 -9.44
C LEU A 123 -6.71 -4.51 -10.15
N ARG A 124 -7.06 -3.29 -9.77
CA ARG A 124 -6.71 -2.08 -10.49
C ARG A 124 -5.86 -1.11 -9.66
N LEU A 125 -4.75 -0.67 -10.23
CA LEU A 125 -3.94 0.43 -9.74
C LEU A 125 -4.44 1.76 -10.31
N VAL A 126 -4.48 2.79 -9.47
CA VAL A 126 -4.86 4.15 -9.88
C VAL A 126 -3.86 5.15 -9.29
N TRP A 127 -3.31 6.00 -10.13
CA TRP A 127 -2.45 7.10 -9.71
C TRP A 127 -3.23 8.14 -8.91
N THR A 128 -2.75 8.48 -7.73
CA THR A 128 -3.40 9.41 -6.79
C THR A 128 -2.35 10.34 -6.17
N PRO A 129 -1.77 11.26 -6.97
CA PRO A 129 -0.71 12.15 -6.48
C PRO A 129 -1.21 13.07 -5.38
N GLY A 130 -0.34 13.29 -4.39
CA GLY A 130 -0.66 14.17 -3.25
C GLY A 130 0.22 13.88 -2.06
N PRO A 131 0.17 12.70 -1.45
CA PRO A 131 1.15 12.28 -0.45
C PRO A 131 2.58 12.32 -1.02
N SER A 132 2.79 11.71 -2.16
CA SER A 132 4.00 11.81 -2.98
C SER A 132 3.64 11.98 -4.46
N PRO A 133 4.60 12.31 -5.36
CA PRO A 133 4.32 12.48 -6.79
C PRO A 133 3.70 11.25 -7.45
N GLY A 134 4.23 10.07 -7.13
CA GLY A 134 3.77 8.79 -7.68
C GLY A 134 2.93 7.97 -6.71
N SER A 135 2.27 8.59 -5.73
CA SER A 135 1.32 7.88 -4.88
C SER A 135 0.22 7.23 -5.71
N ALA A 136 -0.17 6.04 -5.30
CA ALA A 136 -1.18 5.24 -5.96
C ALA A 136 -2.03 4.47 -4.96
N VAL A 137 -3.17 4.01 -5.40
CA VAL A 137 -4.03 3.09 -4.66
C VAL A 137 -4.22 1.81 -5.48
N LEU A 138 -4.47 0.70 -4.78
CA LEU A 138 -4.86 -0.57 -5.39
C LEU A 138 -6.29 -0.88 -4.96
N LEU A 139 -7.20 -0.98 -5.94
CA LEU A 139 -8.56 -1.45 -5.73
C LEU A 139 -8.61 -2.95 -6.04
N ALA A 140 -9.00 -3.75 -5.05
CA ALA A 140 -9.36 -5.14 -5.20
C ALA A 140 -10.89 -5.26 -5.11
N GLU A 141 -11.57 -5.43 -6.24
CA GLU A 141 -13.04 -5.52 -6.30
C GLU A 141 -13.57 -6.73 -5.52
N GLN A 142 -12.82 -7.83 -5.56
CA GLN A 142 -12.96 -8.95 -4.64
C GLN A 142 -11.68 -9.03 -3.80
N PRO A 143 -11.75 -8.89 -2.50
CA PRO A 143 -12.90 -8.86 -1.57
C PRO A 143 -13.44 -7.45 -1.23
N GLY A 144 -13.40 -6.49 -2.11
CA GLY A 144 -13.96 -5.15 -1.90
C GLY A 144 -13.06 -4.23 -1.04
N ILE A 145 -11.75 -4.28 -1.27
CA ILE A 145 -10.75 -3.54 -0.48
C ILE A 145 -10.07 -2.48 -1.32
N LEU A 146 -9.95 -1.28 -0.76
CA LEU A 146 -9.07 -0.23 -1.27
C LEU A 146 -7.80 -0.16 -0.41
N PHE A 147 -6.67 -0.56 -0.97
CA PHE A 147 -5.35 -0.31 -0.39
C PHE A 147 -4.93 1.10 -0.77
N CYS A 148 -5.04 2.01 0.15
CA CYS A 148 -4.93 3.43 -0.14
C CYS A 148 -3.54 4.04 0.13
N GLY A 149 -2.54 3.22 0.48
CA GLY A 149 -1.24 3.75 0.86
C GLY A 149 -1.38 4.82 1.95
N ARG A 150 -0.81 6.00 1.72
CA ARG A 150 -0.96 7.17 2.61
C ARG A 150 -1.95 8.21 2.09
N LEU A 151 -2.75 7.86 1.08
CA LEU A 151 -3.81 8.76 0.59
C LEU A 151 -4.84 9.05 1.69
N LEU A 152 -5.15 8.05 2.50
CA LEU A 152 -5.99 8.17 3.69
C LEU A 152 -5.30 7.50 4.88
N SER A 153 -5.20 8.23 5.97
CA SER A 153 -4.63 7.74 7.23
C SER A 153 -5.75 7.47 8.24
N PRO A 154 -5.65 6.41 9.04
CA PRO A 154 -6.56 6.17 10.14
C PRO A 154 -6.54 7.33 11.14
N LEU A 155 -7.71 7.80 11.57
CA LEU A 155 -7.88 8.90 12.53
C LEU A 155 -8.49 8.40 13.85
N ALA A 156 -9.42 7.46 13.77
CA ALA A 156 -10.07 6.79 14.89
C ALA A 156 -10.68 5.47 14.40
N PRO A 157 -11.18 4.57 15.27
CA PRO A 157 -11.95 3.42 14.85
C PRO A 157 -13.10 3.82 13.90
N GLY A 158 -13.15 3.15 12.74
CA GLY A 158 -14.12 3.46 11.70
C GLY A 158 -13.88 4.77 10.92
N GLN A 159 -12.81 5.49 11.16
CA GLN A 159 -12.53 6.78 10.54
C GLN A 159 -11.15 6.83 9.88
N ALA A 160 -11.09 7.41 8.69
CA ALA A 160 -9.85 7.75 8.01
C ALA A 160 -10.02 9.05 7.21
N GLY A 161 -8.91 9.72 6.98
CA GLY A 161 -8.90 10.98 6.22
C GLY A 161 -7.51 11.32 5.71
N PRO A 162 -7.40 12.28 4.79
CA PRO A 162 -6.11 12.75 4.34
C PRO A 162 -5.41 13.52 5.47
N LEU A 163 -4.16 13.16 5.76
CA LEU A 163 -3.37 13.80 6.81
C LEU A 163 -2.28 14.67 6.18
N ARG A 164 -2.57 15.96 6.04
CA ARG A 164 -1.60 16.92 5.49
C ARG A 164 -0.45 17.12 6.47
N THR A 165 0.76 16.85 6.04
CA THR A 165 2.00 17.07 6.81
C THR A 165 2.94 18.00 6.04
N ARG A 166 4.00 18.49 6.70
CA ARG A 166 5.06 19.27 6.02
C ARG A 166 5.79 18.48 4.93
N ARG A 167 5.67 17.15 4.89
CA ARG A 167 6.27 16.27 3.88
C ARG A 167 5.32 15.96 2.74
N SER A 168 4.06 16.35 2.82
CA SER A 168 3.07 16.15 1.76
C SER A 168 3.54 16.85 0.48
N PHE A 169 3.54 16.13 -0.63
CA PHE A 169 4.04 16.65 -1.91
C PHE A 169 3.20 17.83 -2.41
N HIS A 170 1.88 17.66 -2.51
CA HIS A 170 1.03 18.71 -3.06
C HIS A 170 -0.43 18.57 -2.62
N TRP A 171 -0.87 19.43 -1.69
CA TRP A 171 -2.19 19.31 -1.10
C TRP A 171 -3.35 19.43 -2.10
N GLY A 172 -3.31 20.41 -3.00
CA GLY A 172 -4.37 20.59 -4.00
C GLY A 172 -4.45 19.43 -5.01
N ARG A 173 -3.33 18.75 -5.34
CA ARG A 173 -3.38 17.51 -6.13
C ARG A 173 -3.98 16.37 -5.33
N TRP A 174 -3.68 16.28 -4.03
CA TRP A 174 -4.23 15.27 -3.14
C TRP A 174 -5.76 15.32 -3.10
N LEU A 175 -6.33 16.51 -2.90
CA LEU A 175 -7.79 16.67 -2.89
C LEU A 175 -8.43 16.33 -4.24
N ARG A 176 -7.81 16.72 -5.35
CA ARG A 176 -8.26 16.32 -6.70
C ARG A 176 -8.18 14.81 -6.90
N SER A 177 -7.12 14.16 -6.41
CA SER A 177 -7.00 12.69 -6.45
C SER A 177 -8.14 12.01 -5.70
N LEU A 178 -8.52 12.51 -4.54
CA LEU A 178 -9.66 12.00 -3.77
C LEU A 178 -10.98 12.19 -4.51
N GLU A 179 -11.18 13.33 -5.13
CA GLU A 179 -12.38 13.62 -5.95
C GLU A 179 -12.46 12.67 -7.15
N GLN A 180 -11.38 12.55 -7.91
CA GLN A 180 -11.29 11.66 -9.08
C GLN A 180 -11.46 10.19 -8.70
N LEU A 181 -10.82 9.76 -7.62
CA LEU A 181 -10.97 8.41 -7.08
C LEU A 181 -12.43 8.13 -6.73
N ARG A 182 -13.08 9.01 -5.97
CA ARG A 182 -14.49 8.90 -5.60
C ARG A 182 -15.40 8.78 -6.82
N ALA A 183 -15.16 9.57 -7.86
CA ALA A 183 -15.94 9.53 -9.10
C ALA A 183 -15.71 8.24 -9.91
N GLY A 184 -14.50 7.66 -9.85
CA GLY A 184 -14.12 6.47 -10.62
C GLY A 184 -14.39 5.12 -9.92
N LEU A 185 -14.83 5.12 -8.67
CA LEU A 185 -15.13 3.91 -7.93
C LEU A 185 -16.54 3.39 -8.21
N PRO A 186 -16.76 2.06 -8.19
CA PRO A 186 -18.10 1.49 -8.25
C PRO A 186 -19.02 2.00 -7.12
N PRO A 187 -20.35 2.07 -7.32
CA PRO A 187 -21.28 2.69 -6.37
C PRO A 187 -21.26 2.10 -4.95
N GLU A 188 -21.07 0.79 -4.83
CA GLU A 188 -21.11 0.08 -3.54
C GLU A 188 -19.73 -0.38 -3.05
N GLN A 189 -18.66 0.02 -3.75
CA GLN A 189 -17.31 -0.38 -3.44
C GLN A 189 -16.37 0.83 -3.32
N PRO A 190 -15.30 0.70 -2.54
CA PRO A 190 -14.89 -0.43 -1.70
C PRO A 190 -15.68 -0.54 -0.39
N GLN A 191 -15.76 -1.73 0.17
CA GLN A 191 -16.32 -1.97 1.50
C GLN A 191 -15.32 -1.64 2.61
N TRP A 192 -14.04 -1.96 2.35
CA TRP A 192 -12.96 -1.83 3.31
C TRP A 192 -11.85 -0.93 2.81
N LEU A 193 -11.24 -0.19 3.75
CA LEU A 193 -10.04 0.58 3.51
C LEU A 193 -8.87 -0.05 4.27
N ALA A 194 -7.81 -0.37 3.54
CA ALA A 194 -6.52 -0.82 4.06
C ALA A 194 -5.48 0.30 3.88
N SER A 195 -5.09 0.95 4.96
CA SER A 195 -4.11 2.04 4.90
C SER A 195 -2.68 1.51 4.94
N GLY A 196 -1.77 2.16 4.21
CA GLY A 196 -0.32 2.00 4.32
C GLY A 196 0.31 2.88 5.41
N ALA A 197 -0.47 3.70 6.11
CA ALA A 197 -0.04 4.44 7.28
C ALA A 197 -0.03 3.56 8.54
N GLY A 198 0.41 4.12 9.67
CA GLY A 198 0.33 3.44 10.96
C GLY A 198 -1.13 3.26 11.42
N LEU A 199 -1.47 2.08 11.92
CA LEU A 199 -2.84 1.71 12.30
C LEU A 199 -3.16 1.95 13.79
N GLY A 200 -2.29 2.63 14.54
CA GLY A 200 -2.46 2.82 15.99
C GLY A 200 -3.78 3.49 16.39
N ALA A 201 -4.28 4.40 15.56
CA ALA A 201 -5.56 5.08 15.78
C ALA A 201 -6.79 4.15 15.73
N LEU A 202 -6.67 2.98 15.09
CA LEU A 202 -7.74 1.97 14.99
C LEU A 202 -7.86 1.08 16.24
N ARG A 203 -7.00 1.28 17.27
CA ARG A 203 -7.07 0.60 18.56
C ARG A 203 -7.13 -0.94 18.47
N GLY A 204 -6.38 -1.52 17.54
CA GLY A 204 -6.29 -2.98 17.34
C GLY A 204 -7.00 -3.50 16.09
N GLU A 205 -7.94 -2.76 15.55
CA GLU A 205 -8.49 -3.04 14.23
C GLU A 205 -7.44 -2.83 13.14
N ALA A 206 -7.66 -3.43 11.99
CA ALA A 206 -6.74 -3.34 10.86
C ALA A 206 -7.34 -2.59 9.67
N LEU A 207 -8.63 -2.72 9.47
CA LEU A 207 -9.36 -2.14 8.34
C LEU A 207 -10.34 -1.07 8.83
N VAL A 208 -10.61 -0.09 7.98
CA VAL A 208 -11.69 0.86 8.19
C VAL A 208 -12.89 0.39 7.36
N PRO A 209 -14.05 0.14 7.98
CA PRO A 209 -15.25 -0.31 7.28
C PRO A 209 -15.92 0.84 6.50
N SER A 210 -16.86 0.48 5.63
CA SER A 210 -17.69 1.45 4.88
C SER A 210 -16.85 2.45 4.08
N ALA A 211 -15.78 1.98 3.47
CA ALA A 211 -14.79 2.82 2.80
C ALA A 211 -15.39 3.69 1.68
N ARG A 212 -16.40 3.17 0.95
CA ARG A 212 -17.13 3.97 -0.05
C ARG A 212 -17.84 5.15 0.59
N LEU A 213 -18.63 4.91 1.63
CA LEU A 213 -19.37 5.94 2.35
C LEU A 213 -18.41 6.98 2.96
N LEU A 214 -17.30 6.52 3.54
CA LEU A 214 -16.27 7.41 4.08
C LEU A 214 -15.73 8.35 3.01
N LEU A 215 -15.41 7.83 1.82
CA LEU A 215 -14.94 8.65 0.70
C LEU A 215 -16.00 9.67 0.24
N ASP A 216 -17.27 9.25 0.18
CA ASP A 216 -18.37 10.13 -0.23
C ASP A 216 -18.64 11.26 0.76
N GLN A 217 -18.41 11.01 2.05
CA GLN A 217 -18.60 11.98 3.15
C GLN A 217 -17.43 12.93 3.36
N LEU A 218 -16.28 12.76 2.65
CA LEU A 218 -15.16 13.68 2.78
C LEU A 218 -15.56 15.09 2.27
N ASP A 219 -15.57 16.06 3.16
CA ASP A 219 -15.74 17.47 2.79
C ASP A 219 -14.42 18.04 2.24
N LEU A 220 -14.22 17.88 0.93
CA LEU A 220 -13.00 18.33 0.26
C LEU A 220 -12.86 19.85 0.26
N ALA A 221 -13.97 20.61 0.36
CA ALA A 221 -13.94 22.06 0.43
C ALA A 221 -13.42 22.53 1.79
N ALA A 222 -13.93 21.95 2.87
CA ALA A 222 -13.42 22.22 4.22
C ALA A 222 -11.94 21.82 4.36
N LEU A 223 -11.54 20.69 3.77
CA LEU A 223 -10.15 20.23 3.78
C LEU A 223 -9.19 21.15 3.01
N ALA A 224 -9.66 21.91 2.01
CA ALA A 224 -8.82 22.78 1.20
C ALA A 224 -8.03 23.80 2.04
N GLY A 225 -8.65 24.34 3.09
CA GLY A 225 -8.03 25.29 4.04
C GLY A 225 -7.17 24.66 5.14
N GLN A 226 -7.05 23.35 5.22
CA GLN A 226 -6.33 22.67 6.29
C GLN A 226 -4.83 22.98 6.26
N LEU A 227 -4.28 23.38 7.41
CA LEU A 227 -2.84 23.55 7.59
C LEU A 227 -2.14 22.21 7.81
N PRO A 228 -0.84 22.10 7.45
CA PRO A 228 -0.07 20.90 7.73
C PRO A 228 0.16 20.74 9.25
N VAL A 229 0.01 19.52 9.74
CA VAL A 229 0.37 19.11 11.10
C VAL A 229 1.84 18.77 11.20
#